data_bc5bf6fb9d9ab73aeac9bc2d876d8727
#
_entry.id   bc5bf6fb9d9ab73aeac9bc2d876d8727
#
_cell.length_a   1.000
_cell.length_b   1.000
_cell.length_c   1.000
_cell.angle_alpha   90.00
_cell.angle_beta   90.00
_cell.angle_gamma   90.00
#
_symmetry.space_group_name_H-M   'P 1'
#
loop_
_entity.id
_entity.type
_entity.pdbx_description
1 polymer ?
#
loop_
_entity_poly.entity_id
_entity_poly.type
_entity_poly.pdbx_seq_one_letter_code
_entity_poly.pdbx_strand_id
1 'polypeptide(L)'
;MELLDIYTSAGVNTGKTRERGDKKTPLGPDEHIAVGVIFIENSKGEFLMQKTSSEKGGEFSSTGGHITHGETPLSSIKREVEEELGINVDDEDIKELGFLNYDMPLRFMFYLKKDINLADVHVQVEEVDYVKYMSIEEINNLIETNQITKSHGILFKEVLKKIK
;
A
#
# COMPACT_ATOMS: atom_id res chain seq x y z
N MET A 1 -15.51 2.66 15.27
CA MET A 1 -14.17 2.17 15.67
C MET A 1 -13.73 1.08 14.71
N GLU A 2 -12.56 1.23 14.13
CA GLU A 2 -12.11 0.31 13.09
C GLU A 2 -11.47 -0.94 13.69
N LEU A 3 -11.95 -2.11 13.26
CA LEU A 3 -11.37 -3.39 13.65
C LEU A 3 -10.45 -3.90 12.54
N LEU A 4 -9.31 -4.45 12.94
CA LEU A 4 -8.34 -5.06 12.05
C LEU A 4 -8.29 -6.56 12.30
N ASP A 5 -8.22 -7.35 11.23
CA ASP A 5 -8.00 -8.78 11.36
C ASP A 5 -6.55 -9.05 11.75
N ILE A 6 -6.35 -10.10 12.53
CA ILE A 6 -5.01 -10.54 12.94
C ILE A 6 -4.60 -11.72 12.07
N TYR A 7 -3.38 -11.65 11.54
CA TYR A 7 -2.80 -12.64 10.65
C TYR A 7 -1.61 -13.35 11.32
N THR A 8 -1.35 -14.58 10.90
CA THR A 8 -0.12 -15.29 11.28
C THR A 8 1.04 -14.80 10.44
N SER A 9 2.27 -15.15 10.83
CA SER A 9 3.47 -14.85 10.04
C SER A 9 3.46 -15.51 8.66
N ALA A 10 2.61 -16.52 8.46
CA ALA A 10 2.43 -17.18 7.18
C ALA A 10 1.37 -16.50 6.29
N GLY A 11 0.82 -15.39 6.74
CA GLY A 11 -0.16 -14.63 5.97
C GLY A 11 -1.57 -15.17 6.04
N VAL A 12 -1.89 -15.94 7.07
CA VAL A 12 -3.21 -16.55 7.25
C VAL A 12 -4.02 -15.75 8.27
N ASN A 13 -5.24 -15.42 7.92
CA ASN A 13 -6.16 -14.74 8.83
C ASN A 13 -6.52 -15.69 9.98
N THR A 14 -6.29 -15.26 11.21
CA THR A 14 -6.53 -16.08 12.41
C THR A 14 -7.99 -16.13 12.84
N GLY A 15 -8.82 -15.22 12.32
CA GLY A 15 -10.19 -15.04 12.80
C GLY A 15 -10.29 -14.13 14.01
N LYS A 16 -9.18 -13.71 14.58
CA LYS A 16 -9.14 -12.76 15.69
C LYS A 16 -9.08 -11.34 15.15
N THR A 17 -9.54 -10.39 15.95
CA THR A 17 -9.52 -8.97 15.59
C THR A 17 -8.94 -8.15 16.72
N ARG A 18 -8.57 -6.91 16.40
CA ARG A 18 -8.21 -5.90 17.39
C ARG A 18 -8.62 -4.52 16.86
N GLU A 19 -8.74 -3.58 17.76
CA GLU A 19 -9.03 -2.20 17.38
C GLU A 19 -7.77 -1.54 16.83
N ARG A 20 -7.93 -0.77 15.76
CA ARG A 20 -6.82 0.02 15.22
C ARG A 20 -6.35 1.04 16.25
N GLY A 21 -5.04 1.07 16.48
CA GLY A 21 -4.45 1.98 17.44
C GLY A 21 -4.44 1.49 18.89
N ASP A 22 -4.92 0.26 19.13
CA ASP A 22 -4.85 -0.34 20.45
C ASP A 22 -3.39 -0.53 20.86
N LYS A 23 -2.98 0.15 21.92
CA LYS A 23 -1.62 0.08 22.47
C LYS A 23 -1.57 -0.66 23.80
N LYS A 24 -2.73 -1.05 24.34
CA LYS A 24 -2.81 -1.69 25.66
C LYS A 24 -2.65 -3.20 25.58
N THR A 25 -3.09 -3.81 24.47
CA THR A 25 -3.06 -5.25 24.29
C THR A 25 -1.95 -5.60 23.32
N PRO A 26 -0.84 -6.17 23.78
CA PRO A 26 0.24 -6.54 22.87
C PRO A 26 -0.17 -7.71 21.96
N LEU A 27 0.36 -7.72 20.75
CA LEU A 27 0.21 -8.86 19.85
C LEU A 27 1.09 -10.01 20.35
N GLY A 28 0.59 -11.23 20.20
CA GLY A 28 1.35 -12.42 20.51
C GLY A 28 2.48 -12.67 19.50
N PRO A 29 3.29 -13.72 19.73
CA PRO A 29 4.50 -13.95 18.93
C PRO A 29 4.25 -14.25 17.46
N ASP A 30 3.08 -14.76 17.11
CA ASP A 30 2.74 -15.04 15.70
C ASP A 30 1.49 -14.25 15.28
N GLU A 31 1.30 -13.09 15.86
CA GLU A 31 0.15 -12.24 15.56
C GLU A 31 0.60 -10.94 14.93
N HIS A 32 -0.01 -10.60 13.78
CA HIS A 32 0.32 -9.40 13.02
C HIS A 32 -0.94 -8.73 12.52
N ILE A 33 -0.93 -7.40 12.52
CA ILE A 33 -1.90 -6.67 11.67
C ILE A 33 -1.33 -6.65 10.26
N ALA A 34 -2.16 -6.33 9.27
CA ALA A 34 -1.76 -6.37 7.87
C ALA A 34 -2.12 -5.09 7.15
N VAL A 35 -1.26 -4.72 6.21
CA VAL A 35 -1.50 -3.61 5.29
C VAL A 35 -1.35 -4.12 3.86
N GLY A 36 -1.98 -3.44 2.92
CA GLY A 36 -1.77 -3.71 1.50
C GLY A 36 -1.17 -2.48 0.84
N VAL A 37 -0.29 -2.70 -0.13
CA VAL A 37 0.31 -1.63 -0.92
C VAL A 37 0.29 -2.04 -2.38
N ILE A 38 -0.17 -1.15 -3.26
CA ILE A 38 -0.22 -1.41 -4.69
C ILE A 38 0.71 -0.47 -5.44
N PHE A 39 1.41 -1.03 -6.44
CA PHE A 39 2.26 -0.26 -7.33
C PHE A 39 1.63 -0.29 -8.72
N ILE A 40 1.33 0.88 -9.26
CA ILE A 40 0.64 1.03 -10.53
C ILE A 40 1.62 1.57 -11.56
N GLU A 41 1.90 0.76 -12.58
CA GLU A 41 2.85 1.10 -13.63
C GLU A 41 2.10 1.45 -14.92
N ASN A 42 2.54 2.53 -15.58
CA ASN A 42 1.98 2.88 -16.89
C ASN A 42 2.78 2.19 -18.03
N SER A 43 2.37 2.43 -19.27
CA SER A 43 3.02 1.84 -20.44
C SER A 43 4.43 2.38 -20.70
N LYS A 44 4.80 3.47 -20.03
CA LYS A 44 6.15 4.08 -20.15
C LYS A 44 7.13 3.57 -19.09
N GLY A 45 6.71 2.63 -18.24
CA GLY A 45 7.56 2.11 -17.17
C GLY A 45 7.66 3.04 -15.96
N GLU A 46 6.73 3.96 -15.81
CA GLU A 46 6.67 4.86 -14.67
C GLU A 46 5.62 4.38 -13.69
N PHE A 47 5.84 4.65 -12.40
CA PHE A 47 4.95 4.23 -11.32
C PHE A 47 4.22 5.41 -10.72
N LEU A 48 2.95 5.22 -10.41
CA LEU A 48 2.11 6.25 -9.81
C LEU A 48 2.46 6.40 -8.33
N MET A 49 2.96 7.55 -7.97
CA MET A 49 3.34 7.86 -6.59
C MET A 49 2.52 9.02 -6.08
N GLN A 50 2.24 9.01 -4.79
CA GLN A 50 1.50 10.08 -4.15
C GLN A 50 2.39 10.82 -3.16
N LYS A 51 2.25 12.14 -3.14
CA LYS A 51 2.91 13.01 -2.17
C LYS A 51 1.96 13.14 -0.99
N THR A 52 2.33 12.59 0.16
CA THR A 52 1.49 12.72 1.35
C THR A 52 1.47 14.17 1.82
N SER A 53 0.40 14.57 2.48
CA SER A 53 0.28 15.93 2.98
C SER A 53 1.35 16.19 4.06
N SER A 54 1.68 17.46 4.28
CA SER A 54 2.66 17.83 5.30
C SER A 54 2.24 17.37 6.70
N GLU A 55 0.94 17.30 6.96
CA GLU A 55 0.40 16.79 8.22
C GLU A 55 0.66 15.29 8.41
N LYS A 56 0.82 14.56 7.31
CA LYS A 56 1.08 13.12 7.30
C LYS A 56 2.55 12.79 7.06
N GLY A 57 3.44 13.77 7.14
CA GLY A 57 4.87 13.59 7.00
C GLY A 57 5.48 14.12 5.72
N GLY A 58 4.68 14.40 4.70
CA GLY A 58 5.15 15.01 3.45
C GLY A 58 6.04 14.14 2.58
N GLU A 59 6.05 12.84 2.81
CA GLU A 59 6.86 11.90 2.03
C GLU A 59 6.09 11.38 0.82
N PHE A 60 6.82 10.85 -0.17
CA PHE A 60 6.19 10.10 -1.25
C PHE A 60 5.85 8.68 -0.79
N SER A 61 4.80 8.11 -1.34
CA SER A 61 4.38 6.74 -1.04
C SER A 61 3.56 6.19 -2.20
N SER A 62 3.34 4.88 -2.18
CA SER A 62 2.35 4.25 -3.04
C SER A 62 1.01 4.17 -2.31
N THR A 63 -0.04 3.87 -3.05
CA THR A 63 -1.38 3.71 -2.50
C THR A 63 -1.45 2.46 -1.62
N GLY A 64 -2.04 2.59 -0.46
CA GLY A 64 -2.20 1.45 0.44
C GLY A 64 -2.84 1.82 1.76
N GLY A 65 -3.08 0.82 2.58
CA GLY A 65 -3.66 1.01 3.90
C GLY A 65 -3.89 -0.29 4.64
N HIS A 66 -4.46 -0.18 5.82
CA HIS A 66 -4.74 -1.32 6.68
C HIS A 66 -5.84 -2.20 6.13
N ILE A 67 -5.68 -3.52 6.29
CA ILE A 67 -6.72 -4.49 5.95
C ILE A 67 -7.66 -4.58 7.13
N THR A 68 -8.91 -4.14 6.93
CA THR A 68 -9.89 -4.09 8.01
C THR A 68 -10.66 -5.40 8.12
N HIS A 69 -11.36 -5.55 9.24
CA HIS A 69 -12.11 -6.77 9.52
C HIS A 69 -13.12 -7.07 8.41
N GLY A 70 -13.11 -8.32 7.97
CA GLY A 70 -14.02 -8.81 6.93
C GLY A 70 -13.53 -8.62 5.51
N GLU A 71 -12.41 -7.93 5.30
CA GLU A 71 -11.83 -7.76 3.97
C GLU A 71 -10.81 -8.85 3.69
N THR A 72 -10.68 -9.21 2.40
CA THR A 72 -9.51 -9.94 1.93
C THR A 72 -8.42 -8.92 1.60
N PRO A 73 -7.15 -9.33 1.49
CA PRO A 73 -6.12 -8.40 1.03
C PRO A 73 -6.47 -7.73 -0.30
N LEU A 74 -7.02 -8.48 -1.24
CA LEU A 74 -7.42 -7.93 -2.55
C LEU A 74 -8.56 -6.92 -2.44
N SER A 75 -9.63 -7.24 -1.70
CA SER A 75 -10.75 -6.31 -1.55
C SER A 75 -10.33 -5.05 -0.80
N SER A 76 -9.41 -5.19 0.15
CA SER A 76 -8.87 -4.05 0.89
C SER A 76 -8.11 -3.10 -0.02
N ILE A 77 -7.22 -3.62 -0.89
CA ILE A 77 -6.44 -2.75 -1.76
C ILE A 77 -7.31 -2.06 -2.81
N LYS A 78 -8.36 -2.72 -3.28
CA LYS A 78 -9.33 -2.10 -4.19
C LYS A 78 -10.03 -0.93 -3.52
N ARG A 79 -10.45 -1.10 -2.27
CA ARG A 79 -11.09 -0.04 -1.50
C ARG A 79 -10.13 1.13 -1.32
N GLU A 80 -8.86 0.86 -1.00
CA GLU A 80 -7.86 1.92 -0.82
C GLU A 80 -7.62 2.70 -2.11
N VAL A 81 -7.56 2.02 -3.26
CA VAL A 81 -7.42 2.69 -4.56
C VAL A 81 -8.60 3.61 -4.81
N GLU A 82 -9.82 3.16 -4.53
CA GLU A 82 -11.02 3.96 -4.69
C GLU A 82 -11.02 5.18 -3.75
N GLU A 83 -10.67 4.97 -2.48
CA GLU A 83 -10.65 6.04 -1.49
C GLU A 83 -9.53 7.05 -1.74
N GLU A 84 -8.32 6.59 -2.04
CA GLU A 84 -7.17 7.47 -2.18
C GLU A 84 -7.03 8.11 -3.55
N LEU A 85 -7.45 7.42 -4.60
CA LEU A 85 -7.29 7.89 -5.98
C LEU A 85 -8.61 8.19 -6.68
N GLY A 86 -9.74 7.74 -6.12
CA GLY A 86 -11.05 7.97 -6.72
C GLY A 86 -11.29 7.20 -8.01
N ILE A 87 -10.57 6.11 -8.22
CA ILE A 87 -10.71 5.28 -9.42
C ILE A 87 -11.10 3.86 -9.05
N ASN A 88 -11.75 3.17 -9.98
CA ASN A 88 -12.12 1.76 -9.84
C ASN A 88 -11.19 0.91 -10.71
N VAL A 89 -10.79 -0.24 -10.17
CA VAL A 89 -9.96 -1.21 -10.90
C VAL A 89 -10.60 -2.59 -10.78
N ASP A 90 -10.40 -3.42 -11.81
CA ASP A 90 -10.95 -4.75 -11.83
C ASP A 90 -10.02 -5.74 -11.12
N ASP A 91 -10.60 -6.72 -10.40
CA ASP A 91 -9.84 -7.74 -9.68
C ASP A 91 -8.84 -8.46 -10.58
N GLU A 92 -9.28 -8.81 -11.79
CA GLU A 92 -8.47 -9.58 -12.74
C GLU A 92 -7.26 -8.82 -13.28
N ASP A 93 -7.27 -7.50 -13.17
CA ASP A 93 -6.15 -6.66 -13.61
C ASP A 93 -5.09 -6.49 -12.52
N ILE A 94 -5.44 -6.78 -11.28
CA ILE A 94 -4.53 -6.67 -10.14
C ILE A 94 -3.76 -7.96 -9.94
N LYS A 95 -2.44 -7.85 -9.94
CA LYS A 95 -1.57 -9.00 -9.69
C LYS A 95 -1.19 -9.04 -8.22
N GLU A 96 -1.47 -10.15 -7.56
CA GLU A 96 -1.08 -10.36 -6.16
C GLU A 96 0.33 -10.93 -6.13
N LEU A 97 1.22 -10.27 -5.39
CA LEU A 97 2.64 -10.61 -5.35
C LEU A 97 3.08 -11.24 -4.03
N GLY A 98 2.11 -11.60 -3.17
CA GLY A 98 2.42 -12.15 -1.87
C GLY A 98 2.63 -11.07 -0.82
N PHE A 99 3.40 -11.37 0.21
CA PHE A 99 3.59 -10.43 1.31
C PHE A 99 5.04 -10.47 1.82
N LEU A 100 5.42 -9.39 2.51
CA LEU A 100 6.66 -9.33 3.28
C LEU A 100 6.31 -9.28 4.76
N ASN A 101 7.01 -10.08 5.54
CA ASN A 101 6.99 -10.00 6.99
C ASN A 101 8.16 -9.08 7.40
N TYR A 102 7.90 -7.79 7.30
CA TYR A 102 8.91 -6.77 7.59
C TYR A 102 8.39 -5.85 8.69
N ASP A 103 9.15 -5.75 9.77
CA ASP A 103 8.78 -4.98 10.94
C ASP A 103 7.43 -5.44 11.50
N MET A 104 6.54 -4.55 11.95
CA MET A 104 5.32 -4.95 12.67
C MET A 104 4.18 -5.44 11.79
N PRO A 105 3.68 -4.70 10.79
CA PRO A 105 2.60 -5.24 9.98
C PRO A 105 3.11 -6.17 8.88
N LEU A 106 2.30 -7.17 8.54
CA LEU A 106 2.51 -7.88 7.29
C LEU A 106 2.13 -6.94 6.15
N ARG A 107 2.92 -6.95 5.09
CA ARG A 107 2.70 -6.05 3.96
C ARG A 107 2.42 -6.86 2.70
N PHE A 108 1.14 -6.91 2.32
CA PHE A 108 0.72 -7.55 1.08
C PHE A 108 1.01 -6.64 -0.09
N MET A 109 1.63 -7.20 -1.14
CA MET A 109 2.08 -6.45 -2.31
C MET A 109 1.20 -6.73 -3.51
N PHE A 110 0.83 -5.66 -4.22
CA PHE A 110 0.00 -5.75 -5.42
C PHE A 110 0.63 -4.93 -6.55
N TYR A 111 0.37 -5.37 -7.76
CA TYR A 111 0.86 -4.71 -8.96
C TYR A 111 -0.26 -4.58 -9.98
N LEU A 112 -0.33 -3.43 -10.61
CA LEU A 112 -1.30 -3.15 -11.67
C LEU A 112 -0.57 -2.45 -12.80
N LYS A 113 -0.71 -2.95 -14.02
CA LYS A 113 -0.22 -2.24 -15.20
C LYS A 113 -1.40 -1.57 -15.89
N LYS A 114 -1.43 -0.25 -15.83
CA LYS A 114 -2.54 0.52 -16.38
C LYS A 114 -2.13 1.96 -16.59
N ASP A 115 -2.51 2.52 -17.74
CA ASP A 115 -2.36 3.95 -17.99
C ASP A 115 -3.54 4.67 -17.38
N ILE A 116 -3.30 5.39 -16.30
CA ILE A 116 -4.32 6.17 -15.60
C ILE A 116 -4.16 7.62 -16.00
N ASN A 117 -5.24 8.23 -16.47
CA ASN A 117 -5.26 9.66 -16.75
C ASN A 117 -5.32 10.40 -15.40
N LEU A 118 -4.28 11.17 -15.09
CA LEU A 118 -4.23 11.90 -13.82
C LEU A 118 -5.37 12.90 -13.65
N ALA A 119 -5.99 13.34 -14.74
CA ALA A 119 -7.17 14.21 -14.68
C ALA A 119 -8.38 13.50 -14.05
N ASP A 120 -8.40 12.16 -14.07
CA ASP A 120 -9.48 11.36 -13.49
C ASP A 120 -9.23 10.99 -12.03
N VAL A 121 -8.05 11.34 -11.50
CA VAL A 121 -7.69 11.01 -10.11
C VAL A 121 -8.22 12.07 -9.17
N HIS A 122 -8.90 11.61 -8.11
CA HIS A 122 -9.45 12.48 -7.07
C HIS A 122 -8.89 12.05 -5.72
N VAL A 123 -7.90 12.80 -5.23
CA VAL A 123 -7.21 12.45 -3.98
C VAL A 123 -7.95 13.00 -2.76
N GLN A 124 -7.73 12.35 -1.61
CA GLN A 124 -8.18 12.85 -0.32
C GLN A 124 -7.21 13.93 0.14
N VAL A 125 -7.62 15.19 0.03
CA VAL A 125 -6.74 16.35 0.26
C VAL A 125 -6.14 16.41 1.66
N GLU A 126 -6.79 15.81 2.66
CA GLU A 126 -6.25 15.75 4.02
C GLU A 126 -5.06 14.81 4.13
N GLU A 127 -4.94 13.85 3.22
CA GLU A 127 -3.91 12.82 3.29
C GLU A 127 -2.90 12.90 2.16
N VAL A 128 -3.32 13.37 0.98
CA VAL A 128 -2.50 13.39 -0.23
C VAL A 128 -2.54 14.77 -0.87
N ASP A 129 -1.37 15.35 -1.10
CA ASP A 129 -1.27 16.65 -1.78
C ASP A 129 -1.51 16.50 -3.29
N TYR A 130 -0.83 15.52 -3.90
CA TYR A 130 -0.96 15.26 -5.34
C TYR A 130 -0.39 13.87 -5.67
N VAL A 131 -0.66 13.43 -6.89
CA VAL A 131 -0.07 12.21 -7.44
C VAL A 131 0.68 12.55 -8.72
N LYS A 132 1.70 11.75 -9.05
CA LYS A 132 2.42 11.86 -10.31
C LYS A 132 3.05 10.52 -10.67
N TYR A 133 3.28 10.31 -11.95
CA TYR A 133 4.07 9.17 -12.43
C TYR A 133 5.57 9.50 -12.29
N MET A 134 6.33 8.54 -11.80
CA MET A 134 7.76 8.68 -11.59
C MET A 134 8.50 7.48 -12.18
N SER A 135 9.65 7.73 -12.78
CA SER A 135 10.51 6.67 -13.30
C SER A 135 11.13 5.87 -12.15
N ILE A 136 11.60 4.67 -12.46
CA ILE A 136 12.34 3.85 -11.49
C ILE A 136 13.54 4.62 -10.94
N GLU A 137 14.24 5.36 -11.81
CA GLU A 137 15.39 6.18 -11.40
C GLU A 137 15.00 7.25 -10.40
N GLU A 138 13.90 7.96 -10.66
CA GLU A 138 13.39 8.98 -9.75
C GLU A 138 13.02 8.39 -8.39
N ILE A 139 12.35 7.24 -8.39
CA ILE A 139 11.96 6.58 -7.15
C ILE A 139 13.17 6.10 -6.37
N ASN A 140 14.18 5.54 -7.06
CA ASN A 140 15.43 5.14 -6.40
C ASN A 140 16.13 6.33 -5.76
N ASN A 141 16.08 7.50 -6.40
CA ASN A 141 16.63 8.72 -5.83
C ASN A 141 15.89 9.14 -4.56
N LEU A 142 14.56 8.99 -4.55
CA LEU A 142 13.75 9.25 -3.34
C LEU A 142 14.12 8.30 -2.20
N ILE A 143 14.41 7.05 -2.52
CA ILE A 143 14.82 6.07 -1.53
C ILE A 143 16.18 6.47 -0.92
N GLU A 144 17.13 6.84 -1.75
CA GLU A 144 18.47 7.25 -1.32
C GLU A 144 18.46 8.52 -0.48
N THR A 145 17.55 9.44 -0.76
CA THR A 145 17.44 10.72 -0.07
C THR A 145 16.41 10.73 1.07
N ASN A 146 15.83 9.58 1.38
CA ASN A 146 14.84 9.41 2.45
C ASN A 146 13.59 10.29 2.26
N GLN A 147 13.16 10.46 1.01
CA GLN A 147 11.97 11.23 0.66
C GLN A 147 10.75 10.35 0.36
N ILE A 148 10.90 9.04 0.48
CA ILE A 148 9.81 8.08 0.34
C ILE A 148 9.61 7.37 1.69
N THR A 149 8.37 7.01 2.00
CA THR A 149 8.08 6.21 3.18
C THR A 149 8.95 4.94 3.15
N LYS A 150 9.71 4.71 4.20
CA LYS A 150 10.75 3.66 4.25
C LYS A 150 10.23 2.29 3.84
N SER A 151 9.08 1.88 4.40
CA SER A 151 8.49 0.58 4.06
C SER A 151 8.09 0.51 2.59
N HIS A 152 7.58 1.60 2.02
CA HIS A 152 7.20 1.63 0.61
C HIS A 152 8.42 1.54 -0.31
N GLY A 153 9.55 2.11 0.09
CA GLY A 153 10.79 1.96 -0.66
C GLY A 153 11.28 0.52 -0.70
N ILE A 154 11.20 -0.17 0.44
CA ILE A 154 11.56 -1.58 0.55
C ILE A 154 10.63 -2.44 -0.32
N LEU A 155 9.33 -2.19 -0.23
CA LEU A 155 8.33 -2.91 -1.02
C LEU A 155 8.52 -2.67 -2.52
N PHE A 156 8.84 -1.44 -2.91
CA PHE A 156 9.08 -1.11 -4.32
C PHE A 156 10.18 -1.98 -4.92
N LYS A 157 11.29 -2.10 -4.20
CA LYS A 157 12.41 -2.94 -4.66
C LYS A 157 12.01 -4.41 -4.77
N GLU A 158 11.22 -4.89 -3.83
CA GLU A 158 10.75 -6.26 -3.86
C GLU A 158 9.78 -6.51 -5.02
N VAL A 159 8.86 -5.55 -5.25
CA VAL A 159 7.92 -5.64 -6.37
C VAL A 159 8.66 -5.68 -7.70
N LEU A 160 9.67 -4.84 -7.87
CA LEU A 160 10.47 -4.84 -9.12
C LEU A 160 11.10 -6.21 -9.40
N LYS A 161 11.55 -6.92 -8.37
CA LYS A 161 12.09 -8.27 -8.53
C LYS A 161 11.04 -9.26 -8.98
N LYS A 162 9.81 -9.10 -8.51
CA LYS A 162 8.72 -10.06 -8.76
C LYS A 162 8.03 -9.87 -10.11
N ILE A 163 8.04 -8.67 -10.65
CA ILE A 163 7.39 -8.38 -11.94
C ILE A 163 8.32 -8.54 -13.14
N LYS A 164 9.60 -8.75 -12.89
CA LYS A 164 10.61 -8.91 -13.96
C LYS A 164 11.09 -10.33 -14.12
#